data_94f9b588feba42ef5e34bbaf1dcc58b9
#
_entry.id   94f9b588feba42ef5e34bbaf1dcc58b9
#
_cell.length_a   1.000
_cell.length_b   1.000
_cell.length_c   1.000
_cell.angle_alpha   90.00
_cell.angle_beta   90.00
_cell.angle_gamma   90.00
#
_symmetry.space_group_name_H-M   'P 1'
#
loop_
_entity.id
_entity.type
_entity.pdbx_description
1 polymer ?
#
loop_
_entity_poly.entity_id
_entity_poly.type
_entity_poly.pdbx_seq_one_letter_code
_entity_poly.pdbx_strand_id
1 'polypeptide(L)'
;ISRCLGDVVRVMGDPEKMITRVGMCSGSGSDEWPAAAALGAEAFLTGEAKHHHALEASAAGVVLMEAGHHATEAPGIFALADALQNWQDIVQCNVRVTKSVVRAYGISVR
;
A
#
# COMPACT_ATOMS: atom_id res chain seq x y z
N ILE A 1 -6.59 8.35 1.83
CA ILE A 1 -5.94 7.18 1.18
C ILE A 1 -6.62 6.88 -0.14
N SER A 2 -7.93 6.60 -0.19
CA SER A 2 -8.68 6.31 -1.43
C SER A 2 -8.45 7.34 -2.54
N ARG A 3 -8.46 8.64 -2.21
CA ARG A 3 -8.20 9.71 -3.18
C ARG A 3 -6.79 9.69 -3.75
N CYS A 4 -5.80 9.24 -2.98
CA CYS A 4 -4.41 9.19 -3.42
C CYS A 4 -4.11 7.93 -4.27
N LEU A 5 -4.73 6.80 -3.91
CA LEU A 5 -4.50 5.52 -4.58
C LEU A 5 -5.48 5.27 -5.74
N GLY A 6 -6.58 6.02 -5.79
CA GLY A 6 -7.60 5.87 -6.84
C GLY A 6 -8.40 4.57 -6.75
N ASP A 7 -8.43 3.94 -5.59
CA ASP A 7 -9.12 2.68 -5.36
C ASP A 7 -9.93 2.71 -4.06
N VAL A 8 -10.79 1.70 -3.88
CA VAL A 8 -11.59 1.51 -2.68
C VAL A 8 -10.70 0.96 -1.57
N VAL A 9 -10.77 1.58 -0.41
CA VAL A 9 -10.06 1.11 0.79
C VAL A 9 -11.05 0.43 1.71
N ARG A 10 -10.77 -0.84 2.04
CA ARG A 10 -11.50 -1.58 3.08
C ARG A 10 -10.85 -1.29 4.43
N VAL A 11 -11.65 -0.84 5.39
CA VAL A 11 -11.20 -0.56 6.76
C VAL A 11 -11.75 -1.64 7.69
N MET A 12 -10.85 -2.26 8.45
CA MET A 12 -11.16 -3.31 9.44
C MET A 12 -10.67 -2.84 10.81
N GLY A 13 -11.59 -2.72 11.75
CA GLY A 13 -11.40 -2.11 13.06
C GLY A 13 -12.33 -0.91 13.27
N ASP A 14 -12.03 -0.08 14.25
CA ASP A 14 -12.83 1.12 14.57
C ASP A 14 -12.57 2.25 13.56
N PRO A 15 -13.55 2.62 12.70
CA PRO A 15 -13.36 3.65 11.69
C PRO A 15 -13.27 5.08 12.29
N GLU A 16 -13.72 5.26 13.53
CA GLU A 16 -13.71 6.57 14.23
C GLU A 16 -12.45 6.76 15.08
N LYS A 17 -11.58 5.75 15.14
CA LYS A 17 -10.34 5.85 15.90
C LYS A 17 -9.44 6.95 15.35
N MET A 18 -9.02 7.85 16.24
CA MET A 18 -7.99 8.85 15.91
C MET A 18 -6.64 8.14 15.73
N ILE A 19 -6.02 8.35 14.58
CA ILE A 19 -4.75 7.72 14.20
C ILE A 19 -3.67 8.79 14.07
N THR A 20 -2.57 8.61 14.78
CA THR A 20 -1.39 9.46 14.71
C THR A 20 -0.20 8.78 14.06
N ARG A 21 -0.15 7.44 14.10
CA ARG A 21 0.94 6.66 13.50
C ARG A 21 0.39 5.53 12.65
N VAL A 22 0.82 5.49 11.40
CA VAL A 22 0.44 4.46 10.41
C VAL A 22 1.69 3.68 10.01
N GLY A 23 1.61 2.35 10.12
CA GLY A 23 2.53 1.44 9.45
C GLY A 23 2.02 1.13 8.05
N MET A 24 2.93 0.78 7.13
CA MET A 24 2.50 0.36 5.80
C MET A 24 3.45 -0.65 5.17
N CYS A 25 2.88 -1.60 4.44
CA CYS A 25 3.58 -2.51 3.54
C CYS A 25 2.71 -2.78 2.32
N SER A 26 3.18 -2.42 1.12
CA SER A 26 2.44 -2.59 -0.12
C SER A 26 2.26 -4.07 -0.50
N GLY A 27 1.39 -4.35 -1.46
CA GLY A 27 1.14 -5.71 -1.92
C GLY A 27 0.51 -6.60 -0.84
N SER A 28 0.95 -7.86 -0.73
CA SER A 28 0.46 -8.82 0.26
C SER A 28 1.20 -8.72 1.60
N GLY A 29 1.36 -7.51 2.12
CA GLY A 29 2.17 -7.22 3.31
C GLY A 29 1.46 -7.35 4.65
N SER A 30 0.28 -7.97 4.73
CA SER A 30 -0.49 -8.00 5.98
C SER A 30 0.19 -8.78 7.13
N ASP A 31 1.21 -9.60 6.86
CA ASP A 31 1.99 -10.31 7.87
C ASP A 31 2.82 -9.36 8.75
N GLU A 32 3.08 -8.13 8.29
CA GLU A 32 3.94 -7.14 8.95
C GLU A 32 3.20 -6.26 9.97
N TRP A 33 1.88 -6.38 10.08
CA TRP A 33 1.12 -5.54 11.02
C TRP A 33 1.58 -5.67 12.49
N PRO A 34 1.99 -6.87 13.00
CA PRO A 34 2.43 -6.98 14.39
C PRO A 34 3.74 -6.23 14.66
N ALA A 35 4.68 -6.26 13.70
CA ALA A 35 5.93 -5.51 13.81
C ALA A 35 5.67 -3.99 13.82
N ALA A 36 4.78 -3.51 12.97
CA ALA A 36 4.36 -2.11 12.96
C ALA A 36 3.67 -1.70 14.28
N ALA A 37 2.79 -2.56 14.81
CA ALA A 37 2.12 -2.33 16.09
C ALA A 37 3.12 -2.26 17.26
N ALA A 38 4.14 -3.12 17.26
CA ALA A 38 5.22 -3.09 18.26
C ALA A 38 6.01 -1.78 18.24
N LEU A 39 6.07 -1.12 17.09
CA LEU A 39 6.65 0.22 16.91
C LEU A 39 5.64 1.36 17.19
N GLY A 40 4.46 1.02 17.68
CA GLY A 40 3.41 1.96 18.05
C GLY A 40 2.50 2.41 16.92
N ALA A 41 2.41 1.66 15.82
CA ALA A 41 1.42 1.93 14.78
C ALA A 41 0.01 1.64 15.31
N GLU A 42 -0.89 2.58 15.12
CA GLU A 42 -2.31 2.50 15.51
C GLU A 42 -3.19 2.04 14.33
N ALA A 43 -2.65 2.18 13.12
CA ALA A 43 -3.24 1.65 11.90
C ALA A 43 -2.14 1.05 11.02
N PHE A 44 -2.53 0.10 10.16
CA PHE A 44 -1.63 -0.54 9.21
C PHE A 44 -2.29 -0.61 7.83
N LEU A 45 -1.60 -0.10 6.81
CA LEU A 45 -2.03 -0.08 5.42
C LEU A 45 -1.30 -1.17 4.62
N THR A 46 -2.05 -1.98 3.90
CA THR A 46 -1.50 -3.00 2.99
C THR A 46 -2.34 -3.09 1.71
N GLY A 47 -1.83 -3.77 0.70
CA GLY A 47 -2.58 -4.03 -0.53
C GLY A 47 -3.61 -5.14 -0.35
N GLU A 48 -3.23 -6.23 0.29
CA GLU A 48 -4.09 -7.38 0.55
C GLU A 48 -3.98 -7.82 2.00
N ALA A 49 -5.12 -8.10 2.64
CA ALA A 49 -5.18 -8.51 4.02
C ALA A 49 -5.79 -9.91 4.16
N LYS A 50 -5.08 -10.81 4.83
CA LYS A 50 -5.63 -12.09 5.22
C LYS A 50 -6.71 -11.90 6.28
N HIS A 51 -7.79 -12.67 6.20
CA HIS A 51 -8.94 -12.53 7.11
C HIS A 51 -8.55 -12.64 8.60
N HIS A 52 -7.71 -13.61 8.95
CA HIS A 52 -7.27 -13.79 10.34
C HIS A 52 -6.41 -12.62 10.82
N HIS A 53 -5.56 -12.03 9.98
CA HIS A 53 -4.81 -10.82 10.34
C HIS A 53 -5.73 -9.65 10.65
N ALA A 54 -6.83 -9.51 9.91
CA ALA A 54 -7.83 -8.49 10.18
C ALA A 54 -8.48 -8.66 11.58
N LEU A 55 -8.80 -9.90 11.94
CA LEU A 55 -9.37 -10.20 13.25
C LEU A 55 -8.37 -9.96 14.38
N GLU A 56 -7.13 -10.43 14.21
CA GLU A 56 -6.05 -10.28 15.20
C GLU A 56 -5.68 -8.81 15.41
N ALA A 57 -5.52 -8.04 14.33
CA ALA A 57 -5.23 -6.60 14.38
C ALA A 57 -6.36 -5.84 15.09
N SER A 58 -7.61 -6.13 14.74
CA SER A 58 -8.78 -5.53 15.39
C SER A 58 -8.83 -5.86 16.88
N ALA A 59 -8.56 -7.11 17.28
CA ALA A 59 -8.49 -7.53 18.68
C ALA A 59 -7.35 -6.83 19.44
N ALA A 60 -6.24 -6.52 18.76
CA ALA A 60 -5.12 -5.74 19.30
C ALA A 60 -5.37 -4.22 19.28
N GLY A 61 -6.52 -3.77 18.79
CA GLY A 61 -6.86 -2.36 18.68
C GLY A 61 -6.17 -1.62 17.54
N VAL A 62 -5.61 -2.34 16.55
CA VAL A 62 -5.00 -1.76 15.34
C VAL A 62 -6.02 -1.76 14.20
N VAL A 63 -6.16 -0.63 13.54
CA VAL A 63 -7.01 -0.50 12.35
C VAL A 63 -6.25 -1.02 11.14
N LEU A 64 -6.71 -2.13 10.54
CA LEU A 64 -6.13 -2.67 9.32
C LEU A 64 -6.85 -2.10 8.09
N MET A 65 -6.08 -1.57 7.13
CA MET A 65 -6.58 -0.98 5.90
C MET A 65 -6.06 -1.76 4.69
N GLU A 66 -7.00 -2.24 3.85
CA GLU A 66 -6.70 -2.94 2.60
C GLU A 66 -7.05 -2.03 1.42
N ALA A 67 -6.06 -1.71 0.59
CA ALA A 67 -6.19 -0.70 -0.46
C ALA A 67 -5.86 -1.19 -1.87
N GLY A 68 -5.79 -2.50 -2.06
CA GLY A 68 -5.49 -3.14 -3.35
C GLY A 68 -3.99 -3.34 -3.60
N HIS A 69 -3.63 -4.51 -4.10
CA HIS A 69 -2.25 -4.92 -4.34
C HIS A 69 -1.54 -3.94 -5.28
N HIS A 70 -2.05 -3.84 -6.51
CA HIS A 70 -1.49 -2.96 -7.53
C HIS A 70 -1.53 -1.48 -7.11
N ALA A 71 -2.62 -1.02 -6.49
CA ALA A 71 -2.79 0.38 -6.11
C ALA A 71 -1.74 0.82 -5.06
N THR A 72 -1.31 -0.09 -4.18
CA THR A 72 -0.30 0.20 -3.16
C THR A 72 1.12 0.08 -3.67
N GLU A 73 1.37 -0.72 -4.71
CA GLU A 73 2.71 -0.92 -5.31
C GLU A 73 3.04 0.11 -6.41
N ALA A 74 2.07 0.45 -7.25
CA ALA A 74 2.27 1.29 -8.42
C ALA A 74 2.95 2.65 -8.12
N PRO A 75 2.62 3.38 -7.04
CA PRO A 75 3.29 4.64 -6.70
C PRO A 75 4.79 4.48 -6.47
N GLY A 76 5.22 3.40 -5.80
CA GLY A 76 6.63 3.11 -5.56
C GLY A 76 7.38 2.78 -6.85
N ILE A 77 6.78 1.97 -7.72
CA ILE A 77 7.37 1.61 -9.03
C ILE A 77 7.47 2.84 -9.93
N PHE A 78 6.49 3.73 -9.93
CA PHE A 78 6.55 4.95 -10.73
C PHE A 78 7.62 5.91 -10.21
N ALA A 79 7.75 6.06 -8.89
CA ALA A 79 8.82 6.85 -8.28
C ALA A 79 10.20 6.29 -8.61
N LEU A 80 10.36 4.95 -8.57
CA LEU A 80 11.59 4.29 -8.98
C LEU A 80 11.92 4.54 -10.46
N ALA A 81 10.93 4.43 -11.35
CA ALA A 81 11.12 4.70 -12.77
C ALA A 81 11.57 6.15 -13.01
N ASP A 82 10.98 7.12 -12.29
CA ASP A 82 11.38 8.53 -12.37
C ASP A 82 12.81 8.75 -11.86
N ALA A 83 13.18 8.10 -10.76
CA ALA A 83 14.53 8.16 -10.22
C ALA A 83 15.56 7.58 -11.19
N LEU A 84 15.27 6.42 -11.79
CA LEU A 84 16.14 5.79 -12.79
C LEU A 84 16.29 6.65 -14.06
N GLN A 85 15.21 7.25 -14.54
CA GLN A 85 15.27 8.10 -15.74
C GLN A 85 16.16 9.33 -15.56
N ASN A 86 16.28 9.83 -14.32
CA ASN A 86 17.11 10.98 -13.96
C ASN A 86 18.50 10.60 -13.47
N TRP A 87 18.81 9.32 -13.34
CA TRP A 87 20.13 8.88 -12.93
C TRP A 87 21.14 9.08 -14.06
N GLN A 88 22.22 9.82 -13.79
CA GLN A 88 23.20 10.23 -14.80
C GLN A 88 23.81 9.07 -15.58
N ASP A 89 24.10 7.94 -14.92
CA ASP A 89 24.68 6.77 -15.59
C ASP A 89 23.71 6.16 -16.61
N ILE A 90 22.42 6.12 -16.29
CA ILE A 90 21.35 5.66 -17.21
C ILE A 90 21.24 6.61 -18.40
N VAL A 91 21.29 7.92 -18.17
CA VAL A 91 21.25 8.95 -19.22
C VAL A 91 22.46 8.83 -20.14
N GLN A 92 23.66 8.63 -19.61
CA GLN A 92 24.89 8.48 -20.39
C GLN A 92 24.92 7.20 -21.23
N CYS A 93 24.31 6.10 -20.74
CA CYS A 93 24.20 4.84 -21.48
C CYS A 93 23.11 4.86 -22.57
N ASN A 94 22.41 5.97 -22.76
CA ASN A 94 21.28 6.10 -23.71
C ASN A 94 20.19 5.04 -23.50
N VAL A 95 19.96 4.69 -22.24
CA VAL A 95 18.88 3.77 -21.84
C VAL A 95 17.59 4.56 -21.65
N ARG A 96 16.51 4.06 -22.26
CA ARG A 96 15.16 4.61 -22.08
C ARG A 96 14.43 3.85 -20.98
N VAL A 97 14.01 4.54 -19.94
CA VAL A 97 13.11 4.01 -18.91
C VAL A 97 11.67 4.29 -19.34
N THR A 98 10.84 3.26 -19.42
CA THR A 98 9.42 3.39 -19.77
C THR A 98 8.54 2.87 -18.65
N LYS A 99 7.48 3.62 -18.33
CA LYS A 99 6.45 3.19 -17.38
C LYS A 99 5.37 2.40 -18.11
N SER A 100 5.16 1.15 -17.72
CA SER A 100 4.02 0.37 -18.22
C SER A 100 2.85 0.56 -17.27
N VAL A 101 1.73 1.06 -17.80
CA VAL A 101 0.47 1.14 -17.06
C VAL A 101 -0.36 -0.09 -17.40
N VAL A 102 -0.12 -1.19 -16.71
CA VAL A 102 -0.99 -2.36 -16.79
C VAL A 102 -2.12 -2.16 -15.78
N ARG A 103 -3.33 -1.94 -16.26
CA ARG A 103 -4.53 -2.05 -15.41
C ARG A 103 -4.80 -3.54 -15.19
N ALA A 104 -4.31 -4.09 -14.10
CA ALA A 104 -4.71 -5.41 -13.67
C ALA A 104 -6.19 -5.32 -13.24
N TYR A 105 -7.07 -5.83 -14.08
CA TYR A 105 -8.48 -6.11 -13.80
C TYR A 105 -9.30 -4.95 -13.19
N GLY A 106 -9.91 -4.16 -14.05
CA GLY A 106 -11.02 -3.30 -13.65
C GLY A 106 -12.25 -4.15 -13.33
N ILE A 107 -12.47 -4.53 -12.09
CA ILE A 107 -13.78 -4.99 -11.64
C ILE A 107 -14.61 -3.73 -11.45
N SER A 108 -15.42 -3.38 -12.45
CA SER A 108 -16.47 -2.40 -12.27
C SER A 108 -17.61 -3.05 -11.51
N VAL A 109 -17.72 -2.77 -10.24
CA VAL A 109 -18.95 -3.05 -9.49
C VAL A 109 -19.92 -1.93 -9.83
N ARG A 110 -20.91 -2.26 -10.61
CA ARG A 110 -22.06 -1.37 -10.88
C ARG A 110 -23.07 -1.50 -9.75
#